data_dd22ab32650e6abcc3c89dbebb689c7c
#
_entry.id   dd22ab32650e6abcc3c89dbebb689c7c
#
_cell.length_a   1.000
_cell.length_b   1.000
_cell.length_c   1.000
_cell.angle_alpha   90.00
_cell.angle_beta   90.00
_cell.angle_gamma   90.00
#
_symmetry.space_group_name_H-M   'P 1'
#
loop_
_entity.id
_entity.type
_entity.pdbx_description
1 polymer ?
#
loop_
_entity_poly.entity_id
_entity_poly.type
_entity_poly.pdbx_seq_one_letter_code
_entity_poly.pdbx_strand_id
1 'polypeptide(L)'
;MKIALAQLNYHVGNFESNTAHIIQNIKKAKQNGADLVVFAELCVCGYPARDFLEFSEFINQCELAAQQIAAECMDIACIIGLPIPNHKPEGKDLNNSAYFIEKGKVKAVVNKALLPNYDIFDEYRYFEPSTEFSCIDFKGKRIALTICEDLWNTIENPLYITRPMDTLIKQNPDVMINIAASPFSYNHDEERIAILKDNAARYNLPLFYINHVGAQTELIFDGGSLVFDNAGNLIDELPYFEESLTYYTLGDKGAVSFNHPSTLKKERESDIAQIHQALLLGIRDYFHKSGFSRAILGLSGGIDSAVVCALAVEALGAENVMAVLLPSKFSSDHSLKDAEDLVNNLGCMSETIAIKNITEAIETTLHPQFKDLPFNIAEENIQSRTRAILLMAMCNKFGYILLNTSNKSEAAVGYGTLYGDMCGGISVIGDVYKTQVFELARYINRDKEIIPENSIVKPPSAELRPGQKDSDSLPEYDILDKVLAGYIEHRQSATEIIKMGYDEATVHRAIKLINLAEHKRYQTPPILRVSPKAFGMGRRMPIVGKYLQ
;
A
#
# COMPACT_ATOMS: atom_id res chain seq x y z
N MET A 1 9.99 -14.84 -30.61
CA MET A 1 8.64 -14.49 -30.10
C MET A 1 8.71 -13.13 -29.42
N LYS A 2 7.89 -12.17 -29.83
CA LYS A 2 7.87 -10.81 -29.23
C LYS A 2 6.81 -10.74 -28.15
N ILE A 3 7.20 -10.39 -26.92
CA ILE A 3 6.35 -10.33 -25.73
C ILE A 3 6.20 -8.87 -25.31
N ALA A 4 4.98 -8.44 -25.03
CA ALA A 4 4.67 -7.16 -24.40
C ALA A 4 4.28 -7.39 -22.92
N LEU A 5 4.87 -6.65 -22.00
CA LEU A 5 4.50 -6.60 -20.59
C LEU A 5 3.66 -5.35 -20.35
N ALA A 6 2.44 -5.53 -19.86
CA ALA A 6 1.48 -4.44 -19.60
C ALA A 6 1.28 -4.26 -18.08
N GLN A 7 2.09 -3.41 -17.48
CA GLN A 7 2.00 -2.97 -16.08
C GLN A 7 0.96 -1.86 -15.98
N LEU A 8 -0.23 -2.18 -15.47
CA LEU A 8 -1.37 -1.25 -15.50
C LEU A 8 -1.99 -1.08 -14.12
N ASN A 9 -2.70 0.04 -13.96
CA ASN A 9 -3.49 0.37 -12.78
C ASN A 9 -4.94 -0.08 -12.97
N TYR A 10 -5.35 -1.07 -12.20
CA TYR A 10 -6.72 -1.60 -12.25
C TYR A 10 -7.54 -1.06 -11.08
N HIS A 11 -8.86 -1.05 -11.25
CA HIS A 11 -9.80 -0.65 -10.21
C HIS A 11 -10.71 -1.82 -9.85
N VAL A 12 -10.73 -2.23 -8.57
CA VAL A 12 -11.52 -3.37 -8.11
C VAL A 12 -13.01 -3.19 -8.47
N GLY A 13 -13.56 -4.18 -9.20
CA GLY A 13 -14.96 -4.20 -9.61
C GLY A 13 -15.34 -3.26 -10.76
N ASN A 14 -14.42 -2.44 -11.27
CA ASN A 14 -14.69 -1.58 -12.42
C ASN A 14 -14.41 -2.32 -13.73
N PHE A 15 -15.27 -3.30 -14.06
CA PHE A 15 -15.12 -4.17 -15.23
C PHE A 15 -15.04 -3.39 -16.55
N GLU A 16 -15.85 -2.36 -16.71
CA GLU A 16 -15.87 -1.52 -17.92
C GLU A 16 -14.51 -0.87 -18.15
N SER A 17 -13.98 -0.17 -17.15
CA SER A 17 -12.69 0.53 -17.24
C SER A 17 -11.54 -0.45 -17.42
N ASN A 18 -11.46 -1.52 -16.61
CA ASN A 18 -10.39 -2.49 -16.69
C ASN A 18 -10.37 -3.18 -18.06
N THR A 19 -11.54 -3.60 -18.57
CA THR A 19 -11.67 -4.25 -19.88
C THR A 19 -11.25 -3.31 -21.02
N ALA A 20 -11.72 -2.07 -20.99
CA ALA A 20 -11.34 -1.08 -22.00
C ALA A 20 -9.83 -0.81 -21.98
N HIS A 21 -9.23 -0.71 -20.79
CA HIS A 21 -7.80 -0.47 -20.62
C HIS A 21 -6.96 -1.66 -21.11
N ILE A 22 -7.36 -2.90 -20.79
CA ILE A 22 -6.73 -4.12 -21.30
C ILE A 22 -6.81 -4.17 -22.84
N ILE A 23 -7.99 -3.96 -23.42
CA ILE A 23 -8.21 -3.96 -24.88
C ILE A 23 -7.37 -2.88 -25.57
N GLN A 24 -7.28 -1.68 -25.00
CA GLN A 24 -6.44 -0.61 -25.55
C GLN A 24 -4.97 -1.05 -25.63
N ASN A 25 -4.46 -1.70 -24.59
CA ASN A 25 -3.06 -2.15 -24.54
C ASN A 25 -2.84 -3.38 -25.45
N ILE A 26 -3.82 -4.27 -25.64
CA ILE A 26 -3.77 -5.32 -26.66
C ILE A 26 -3.60 -4.70 -28.06
N LYS A 27 -4.41 -3.68 -28.40
CA LYS A 27 -4.34 -2.97 -29.69
C LYS A 27 -2.98 -2.31 -29.90
N LYS A 28 -2.45 -1.62 -28.88
CA LYS A 28 -1.08 -1.04 -28.91
C LYS A 28 -0.01 -2.10 -29.09
N ALA A 29 -0.11 -3.23 -28.37
CA ALA A 29 0.85 -4.33 -28.46
C ALA A 29 0.84 -4.96 -29.88
N LYS A 30 -0.35 -5.19 -30.46
CA LYS A 30 -0.52 -5.67 -31.83
C LYS A 30 0.08 -4.70 -32.86
N GLN A 31 -0.16 -3.39 -32.75
CA GLN A 31 0.40 -2.38 -33.64
C GLN A 31 1.93 -2.34 -33.61
N ASN A 32 2.53 -2.67 -32.46
CA ASN A 32 3.96 -2.78 -32.28
C ASN A 32 4.53 -4.17 -32.62
N GLY A 33 3.70 -5.06 -33.20
CA GLY A 33 4.11 -6.37 -33.67
C GLY A 33 4.43 -7.37 -32.58
N ALA A 34 3.81 -7.24 -31.38
CA ALA A 34 3.91 -8.25 -30.34
C ALA A 34 3.14 -9.51 -30.73
N ASP A 35 3.68 -10.66 -30.36
CA ASP A 35 3.03 -11.96 -30.52
C ASP A 35 2.14 -12.29 -29.32
N LEU A 36 2.57 -11.86 -28.14
CA LEU A 36 1.95 -12.10 -26.85
C LEU A 36 1.96 -10.81 -26.03
N VAL A 37 0.84 -10.47 -25.39
CA VAL A 37 0.79 -9.43 -24.35
C VAL A 37 0.40 -10.07 -23.02
N VAL A 38 1.08 -9.68 -21.94
CA VAL A 38 0.92 -10.25 -20.60
C VAL A 38 0.42 -9.17 -19.67
N PHE A 39 -0.69 -9.44 -18.98
CA PHE A 39 -1.28 -8.61 -17.95
C PHE A 39 -1.09 -9.26 -16.57
N ALA A 40 -1.34 -8.50 -15.51
CA ALA A 40 -1.12 -8.91 -14.13
C ALA A 40 -2.18 -9.91 -13.60
N GLU A 41 -1.94 -10.47 -12.42
CA GLU A 41 -2.87 -11.34 -11.68
C GLU A 41 -4.19 -10.62 -11.40
N LEU A 42 -5.34 -11.30 -11.55
CA LEU A 42 -6.70 -10.76 -11.33
C LEU A 42 -6.95 -9.39 -12.00
N CYS A 43 -6.27 -9.07 -13.09
CA CYS A 43 -6.35 -7.77 -13.78
C CYS A 43 -7.76 -7.44 -14.29
N VAL A 44 -8.59 -8.44 -14.56
CA VAL A 44 -9.96 -8.23 -15.05
C VAL A 44 -10.84 -7.61 -13.97
N CYS A 45 -10.78 -8.09 -12.74
CA CYS A 45 -11.59 -7.59 -11.64
C CYS A 45 -10.86 -6.66 -10.67
N GLY A 46 -9.51 -6.57 -10.77
CA GLY A 46 -8.67 -5.88 -9.79
C GLY A 46 -8.38 -6.73 -8.54
N TYR A 47 -7.26 -6.47 -7.85
CA TYR A 47 -6.81 -7.17 -6.65
C TYR A 47 -6.66 -6.18 -5.48
N PRO A 48 -7.12 -6.52 -4.26
CA PRO A 48 -7.89 -7.71 -3.87
C PRO A 48 -9.42 -7.47 -3.98
N ALA A 49 -10.12 -8.38 -4.63
CA ALA A 49 -11.58 -8.28 -4.77
C ALA A 49 -12.35 -8.65 -3.47
N ARG A 50 -11.72 -9.36 -2.54
CA ARG A 50 -12.26 -9.73 -1.22
C ARG A 50 -13.65 -10.39 -1.33
N ASP A 51 -14.60 -10.02 -0.45
CA ASP A 51 -15.94 -10.62 -0.39
C ASP A 51 -16.81 -10.35 -1.64
N PHE A 52 -16.37 -9.49 -2.59
CA PHE A 52 -17.00 -9.47 -3.91
C PHE A 52 -16.93 -10.82 -4.62
N LEU A 53 -15.92 -11.64 -4.31
CA LEU A 53 -15.77 -13.00 -4.84
C LEU A 53 -16.89 -13.95 -4.39
N GLU A 54 -17.65 -13.63 -3.34
CA GLU A 54 -18.78 -14.43 -2.88
C GLU A 54 -20.06 -14.18 -3.71
N PHE A 55 -20.07 -13.15 -4.59
CA PHE A 55 -21.21 -12.82 -5.42
C PHE A 55 -21.08 -13.47 -6.80
N SER A 56 -22.02 -14.35 -7.16
CA SER A 56 -22.05 -15.01 -8.48
C SER A 56 -22.08 -14.01 -9.64
N GLU A 57 -22.78 -12.88 -9.47
CA GLU A 57 -22.83 -11.85 -10.50
C GLU A 57 -21.46 -11.21 -10.75
N PHE A 58 -20.64 -11.03 -9.71
CA PHE A 58 -19.26 -10.53 -9.85
C PHE A 58 -18.41 -11.49 -10.70
N ILE A 59 -18.55 -12.79 -10.47
CA ILE A 59 -17.84 -13.83 -11.25
C ILE A 59 -18.36 -13.86 -12.70
N ASN A 60 -19.66 -13.76 -12.92
CA ASN A 60 -20.24 -13.65 -14.26
C ASN A 60 -19.70 -12.43 -15.03
N GLN A 61 -19.53 -11.27 -14.37
CA GLN A 61 -18.94 -10.10 -15.00
C GLN A 61 -17.45 -10.33 -15.37
N CYS A 62 -16.69 -11.07 -14.58
CA CYS A 62 -15.32 -11.47 -14.93
C CYS A 62 -15.30 -12.30 -16.23
N GLU A 63 -16.20 -13.26 -16.36
CA GLU A 63 -16.33 -14.10 -17.55
C GLU A 63 -16.75 -13.31 -18.79
N LEU A 64 -17.73 -12.40 -18.67
CA LEU A 64 -18.18 -11.52 -19.76
C LEU A 64 -17.05 -10.61 -20.22
N ALA A 65 -16.29 -10.01 -19.30
CA ALA A 65 -15.13 -9.19 -19.60
C ALA A 65 -14.05 -10.00 -20.34
N ALA A 66 -13.76 -11.22 -19.88
CA ALA A 66 -12.81 -12.11 -20.55
C ALA A 66 -13.23 -12.47 -21.97
N GLN A 67 -14.53 -12.67 -22.23
CA GLN A 67 -15.06 -12.90 -23.59
C GLN A 67 -14.86 -11.68 -24.49
N GLN A 68 -15.10 -10.46 -23.99
CA GLN A 68 -14.85 -9.23 -24.74
C GLN A 68 -13.36 -9.05 -25.07
N ILE A 69 -12.47 -9.33 -24.10
CA ILE A 69 -11.03 -9.28 -24.31
C ILE A 69 -10.61 -10.34 -25.34
N ALA A 70 -11.14 -11.55 -25.25
CA ALA A 70 -10.82 -12.64 -26.18
C ALA A 70 -11.16 -12.26 -27.63
N ALA A 71 -12.27 -11.58 -27.87
CA ALA A 71 -12.68 -11.15 -29.20
C ALA A 71 -11.64 -10.25 -29.90
N GLU A 72 -10.84 -9.51 -29.15
CA GLU A 72 -9.77 -8.64 -29.68
C GLU A 72 -8.45 -9.41 -29.95
N CYS A 73 -8.34 -10.66 -29.49
CA CYS A 73 -7.14 -11.49 -29.57
C CYS A 73 -7.10 -12.40 -30.82
N MET A 74 -7.53 -11.90 -32.00
CA MET A 74 -7.55 -12.69 -33.24
C MET A 74 -6.14 -12.92 -33.82
N ASP A 75 -5.29 -11.90 -33.81
CA ASP A 75 -3.96 -11.91 -34.43
C ASP A 75 -2.82 -11.74 -33.41
N ILE A 76 -3.14 -11.66 -32.12
CA ILE A 76 -2.20 -11.59 -31.00
C ILE A 76 -2.71 -12.49 -29.89
N ALA A 77 -1.81 -13.14 -29.15
CA ALA A 77 -2.19 -13.85 -27.94
C ALA A 77 -2.14 -12.91 -26.72
N CYS A 78 -2.92 -13.21 -25.70
CA CYS A 78 -2.79 -12.52 -24.41
C CYS A 78 -2.90 -13.47 -23.21
N ILE A 79 -2.30 -13.03 -22.08
CA ILE A 79 -2.47 -13.63 -20.76
C ILE A 79 -3.17 -12.61 -19.88
N ILE A 80 -4.31 -12.99 -19.29
CA ILE A 80 -5.06 -12.17 -18.32
C ILE A 80 -5.35 -12.98 -17.05
N GLY A 81 -5.37 -12.32 -15.90
CA GLY A 81 -5.73 -12.90 -14.60
C GLY A 81 -7.18 -12.60 -14.23
N LEU A 82 -7.93 -13.61 -13.75
CA LEU A 82 -9.32 -13.49 -13.30
C LEU A 82 -9.70 -14.63 -12.35
N PRO A 83 -10.71 -14.44 -11.47
CA PRO A 83 -11.33 -15.54 -10.75
C PRO A 83 -12.27 -16.32 -11.69
N ILE A 84 -12.27 -17.64 -11.56
CA ILE A 84 -13.20 -18.51 -12.31
C ILE A 84 -13.85 -19.53 -11.39
N PRO A 85 -15.05 -20.05 -11.73
CA PRO A 85 -15.65 -21.14 -10.99
C PRO A 85 -14.75 -22.38 -10.96
N ASN A 86 -14.66 -23.02 -9.79
CA ASN A 86 -14.10 -24.36 -9.66
C ASN A 86 -15.17 -25.38 -10.08
N HIS A 87 -14.92 -26.10 -11.16
CA HIS A 87 -15.87 -27.12 -11.67
C HIS A 87 -15.72 -28.48 -11.00
N LYS A 88 -14.79 -28.63 -10.04
CA LYS A 88 -14.65 -29.85 -9.25
C LYS A 88 -15.72 -29.87 -8.14
N PRO A 89 -16.27 -31.04 -7.80
CA PRO A 89 -17.28 -31.12 -6.75
C PRO A 89 -16.72 -30.91 -5.34
N GLU A 90 -15.39 -30.99 -5.18
CA GLU A 90 -14.69 -30.77 -3.92
C GLU A 90 -13.89 -29.47 -3.94
N GLY A 91 -13.66 -28.91 -2.77
CA GLY A 91 -12.83 -27.72 -2.56
C GLY A 91 -13.63 -26.43 -2.46
N LYS A 92 -12.96 -25.31 -2.70
CA LYS A 92 -13.55 -23.96 -2.75
C LYS A 92 -14.25 -23.77 -4.09
N ASP A 93 -15.21 -22.84 -4.11
CA ASP A 93 -16.04 -22.56 -5.28
C ASP A 93 -15.29 -21.87 -6.44
N LEU A 94 -14.12 -21.28 -6.17
CA LEU A 94 -13.37 -20.48 -7.12
C LEU A 94 -11.91 -20.91 -7.24
N ASN A 95 -11.31 -20.60 -8.41
CA ASN A 95 -9.87 -20.61 -8.63
C ASN A 95 -9.39 -19.20 -8.98
N ASN A 96 -8.21 -18.81 -8.49
CA ASN A 96 -7.45 -17.68 -9.00
C ASN A 96 -6.70 -18.14 -10.24
N SER A 97 -7.02 -17.59 -11.41
CA SER A 97 -6.64 -18.19 -12.70
C SER A 97 -6.03 -17.20 -13.67
N ALA A 98 -5.20 -17.73 -14.55
CA ALA A 98 -4.70 -17.06 -15.73
C ALA A 98 -5.29 -17.72 -17.00
N TYR A 99 -5.91 -16.93 -17.87
CA TYR A 99 -6.32 -17.34 -19.19
C TYR A 99 -5.22 -17.04 -20.21
N PHE A 100 -4.79 -18.05 -20.95
CA PHE A 100 -4.04 -17.87 -22.19
C PHE A 100 -5.03 -17.88 -23.36
N ILE A 101 -5.13 -16.74 -24.04
CA ILE A 101 -6.09 -16.51 -25.11
C ILE A 101 -5.35 -16.40 -26.45
N GLU A 102 -5.78 -17.16 -27.44
CA GLU A 102 -5.27 -17.15 -28.81
C GLU A 102 -6.41 -17.31 -29.80
N LYS A 103 -6.38 -16.56 -30.93
CA LYS A 103 -7.39 -16.63 -32.01
C LYS A 103 -8.82 -16.48 -31.50
N GLY A 104 -9.03 -15.53 -30.59
CA GLY A 104 -10.34 -15.20 -30.04
C GLY A 104 -10.90 -16.22 -29.04
N LYS A 105 -10.09 -17.18 -28.56
CA LYS A 105 -10.56 -18.26 -27.65
C LYS A 105 -9.57 -18.50 -26.53
N VAL A 106 -10.09 -18.87 -25.38
CA VAL A 106 -9.29 -19.40 -24.27
C VAL A 106 -8.71 -20.75 -24.71
N LYS A 107 -7.39 -20.82 -24.82
CA LYS A 107 -6.65 -22.00 -25.25
C LYS A 107 -6.16 -22.84 -24.07
N ALA A 108 -5.79 -22.16 -22.99
CA ALA A 108 -5.34 -22.79 -21.75
C ALA A 108 -5.78 -21.98 -20.53
N VAL A 109 -5.98 -22.67 -19.42
CA VAL A 109 -6.27 -22.11 -18.10
C VAL A 109 -5.22 -22.62 -17.14
N VAL A 110 -4.60 -21.72 -16.39
CA VAL A 110 -3.65 -22.04 -15.32
C VAL A 110 -4.22 -21.52 -14.02
N ASN A 111 -4.37 -22.38 -13.03
CA ASN A 111 -4.86 -22.03 -11.72
C ASN A 111 -3.71 -21.91 -10.73
N LYS A 112 -3.76 -20.88 -9.87
CA LYS A 112 -2.77 -20.63 -8.81
C LYS A 112 -2.73 -21.79 -7.83
N ALA A 113 -1.53 -22.22 -7.48
CA ALA A 113 -1.32 -23.34 -6.56
C ALA A 113 -1.02 -22.88 -5.14
N LEU A 114 -0.23 -21.82 -4.98
CA LEU A 114 0.18 -21.32 -3.69
C LEU A 114 -0.67 -20.09 -3.31
N LEU A 115 -1.55 -20.27 -2.34
CA LEU A 115 -2.53 -19.27 -1.92
C LEU A 115 -2.09 -18.67 -0.57
N PRO A 116 -1.56 -17.43 -0.55
CA PRO A 116 -1.11 -16.81 0.68
C PRO A 116 -2.30 -16.48 1.60
N ASN A 117 -2.10 -16.74 2.90
CA ASN A 117 -3.06 -16.44 3.96
C ASN A 117 -2.37 -15.80 5.19
N TYR A 118 -1.32 -15.06 4.95
CA TYR A 118 -0.53 -14.34 5.95
C TYR A 118 -0.55 -12.84 5.66
N ASP A 119 -0.24 -12.03 6.69
CA ASP A 119 -0.23 -10.57 6.66
C ASP A 119 -1.56 -10.02 6.12
N ILE A 120 -1.53 -9.39 4.95
CA ILE A 120 -2.69 -8.79 4.28
C ILE A 120 -3.43 -9.77 3.36
N PHE A 121 -2.84 -10.92 3.10
CA PHE A 121 -3.40 -11.91 2.20
C PHE A 121 -4.42 -12.81 2.91
N ASP A 122 -5.48 -13.16 2.19
CA ASP A 122 -6.54 -14.08 2.65
C ASP A 122 -7.08 -14.91 1.47
N GLU A 123 -6.21 -15.29 0.53
CA GLU A 123 -6.62 -15.95 -0.72
C GLU A 123 -7.21 -17.33 -0.49
N TYR A 124 -6.66 -18.10 0.46
CA TYR A 124 -7.18 -19.42 0.79
C TYR A 124 -8.64 -19.39 1.33
N ARG A 125 -9.14 -18.22 1.73
CA ARG A 125 -10.56 -18.04 2.09
C ARG A 125 -11.49 -18.27 0.89
N TYR A 126 -11.09 -17.87 -0.31
CA TYR A 126 -11.93 -17.81 -1.49
C TYR A 126 -11.57 -18.86 -2.55
N PHE A 127 -10.28 -19.17 -2.70
CA PHE A 127 -9.77 -19.95 -3.84
C PHE A 127 -9.34 -21.36 -3.44
N GLU A 128 -9.53 -22.30 -4.37
CA GLU A 128 -9.00 -23.66 -4.30
C GLU A 128 -7.59 -23.70 -4.90
N PRO A 129 -6.58 -24.26 -4.19
CA PRO A 129 -5.23 -24.40 -4.72
C PRO A 129 -5.16 -25.43 -5.85
N SER A 130 -4.45 -25.10 -6.92
CA SER A 130 -4.21 -26.06 -8.02
C SER A 130 -3.24 -27.16 -7.61
N THR A 131 -3.51 -28.36 -8.11
CA THR A 131 -2.60 -29.53 -8.05
C THR A 131 -2.13 -29.96 -9.44
N GLU A 132 -2.57 -29.28 -10.49
CA GLU A 132 -2.31 -29.61 -11.89
C GLU A 132 -1.44 -28.53 -12.53
N PHE A 133 -0.37 -28.95 -13.22
CA PHE A 133 0.62 -28.05 -13.80
C PHE A 133 0.93 -28.46 -15.23
N SER A 134 0.66 -27.56 -16.17
CA SER A 134 0.93 -27.80 -17.59
C SER A 134 1.53 -26.58 -18.26
N CYS A 135 2.54 -26.80 -19.08
CA CYS A 135 3.10 -25.77 -19.94
C CYS A 135 2.18 -25.48 -21.13
N ILE A 136 2.33 -24.30 -21.72
CA ILE A 136 1.54 -23.83 -22.85
C ILE A 136 2.45 -23.75 -24.09
N ASP A 137 2.09 -24.46 -25.16
CA ASP A 137 2.81 -24.38 -26.44
C ASP A 137 2.28 -23.21 -27.28
N PHE A 138 3.16 -22.26 -27.62
CA PHE A 138 2.84 -21.09 -28.44
C PHE A 138 4.00 -20.67 -29.34
N LYS A 139 3.76 -20.59 -30.65
CA LYS A 139 4.76 -20.17 -31.67
C LYS A 139 6.12 -20.88 -31.54
N GLY A 140 6.11 -22.17 -31.30
CA GLY A 140 7.31 -23.00 -31.18
C GLY A 140 8.09 -22.80 -29.88
N LYS A 141 7.54 -22.10 -28.91
CA LYS A 141 8.04 -21.97 -27.55
C LYS A 141 7.08 -22.58 -26.55
N ARG A 142 7.62 -23.14 -25.49
CA ARG A 142 6.85 -23.72 -24.38
C ARG A 142 6.95 -22.80 -23.16
N ILE A 143 5.80 -22.32 -22.69
CA ILE A 143 5.69 -21.33 -21.61
C ILE A 143 5.30 -22.04 -20.31
N ALA A 144 6.10 -21.88 -19.26
CA ALA A 144 5.73 -22.18 -17.89
C ALA A 144 5.06 -20.91 -17.30
N LEU A 145 3.72 -20.93 -17.27
CA LEU A 145 2.93 -19.84 -16.69
C LEU A 145 2.64 -20.13 -15.22
N THR A 146 2.93 -19.17 -14.35
CA THR A 146 2.71 -19.21 -12.90
C THR A 146 2.05 -17.93 -12.42
N ILE A 147 1.47 -17.94 -11.22
CA ILE A 147 0.74 -16.80 -10.67
C ILE A 147 1.35 -16.43 -9.31
N CYS A 148 1.96 -15.25 -9.24
CA CYS A 148 2.46 -14.57 -8.04
C CYS A 148 3.21 -15.51 -7.07
N GLU A 149 2.56 -15.92 -5.98
CA GLU A 149 3.09 -16.75 -4.89
C GLU A 149 3.66 -18.10 -5.36
N ASP A 150 3.29 -18.59 -6.54
CA ASP A 150 3.79 -19.87 -7.09
C ASP A 150 5.33 -19.92 -7.23
N LEU A 151 6.01 -18.76 -7.26
CA LEU A 151 7.47 -18.65 -7.27
C LEU A 151 8.08 -18.33 -5.90
N TRP A 152 7.29 -18.07 -4.86
CA TRP A 152 7.77 -17.62 -3.55
C TRP A 152 8.17 -18.75 -2.60
N ASN A 153 7.86 -20.00 -2.93
CA ASN A 153 8.27 -21.17 -2.13
C ASN A 153 9.73 -21.55 -2.40
N THR A 154 10.68 -20.85 -1.80
CA THR A 154 12.11 -21.08 -1.98
C THR A 154 12.63 -22.26 -1.15
N ILE A 155 13.90 -22.67 -1.35
CA ILE A 155 14.53 -23.72 -0.53
C ILE A 155 14.81 -23.19 0.88
N GLU A 156 15.22 -21.94 1.00
CA GLU A 156 15.60 -21.32 2.27
C GLU A 156 14.38 -21.01 3.14
N ASN A 157 13.23 -20.73 2.53
CA ASN A 157 11.97 -20.46 3.24
C ASN A 157 10.81 -21.28 2.63
N PRO A 158 10.71 -22.58 2.95
CA PRO A 158 9.69 -23.47 2.37
C PRO A 158 8.34 -23.31 3.08
N LEU A 159 7.57 -22.27 2.76
CA LEU A 159 6.24 -22.03 3.34
C LEU A 159 5.20 -23.05 2.88
N TYR A 160 5.42 -23.72 1.74
CA TYR A 160 4.48 -24.65 1.12
C TYR A 160 5.14 -25.99 0.82
N ILE A 161 4.34 -27.05 0.76
CA ILE A 161 4.81 -28.41 0.41
C ILE A 161 5.15 -28.51 -1.08
N THR A 162 4.39 -27.80 -1.94
CA THR A 162 4.50 -27.88 -3.40
C THR A 162 5.33 -26.72 -3.95
N ARG A 163 6.09 -27.01 -5.01
CA ARG A 163 6.73 -26.01 -5.88
C ARG A 163 6.26 -26.26 -7.31
N PRO A 164 5.38 -25.41 -7.87
CA PRO A 164 4.84 -25.61 -9.21
C PRO A 164 5.91 -25.79 -10.29
N MET A 165 7.00 -25.00 -10.21
CA MET A 165 8.09 -25.06 -11.18
C MET A 165 8.85 -26.41 -11.18
N ASP A 166 8.93 -27.14 -10.05
CA ASP A 166 9.57 -28.48 -10.02
C ASP A 166 8.82 -29.51 -10.88
N THR A 167 7.53 -29.27 -11.15
CA THR A 167 6.72 -30.08 -12.06
C THR A 167 6.75 -29.55 -13.49
N LEU A 168 6.66 -28.21 -13.66
CA LEU A 168 6.67 -27.57 -14.97
C LEU A 168 7.99 -27.79 -15.71
N ILE A 169 9.13 -27.75 -15.01
CA ILE A 169 10.46 -27.92 -15.63
C ILE A 169 10.63 -29.28 -16.32
N LYS A 170 9.94 -30.32 -15.84
CA LYS A 170 9.97 -31.68 -16.45
C LYS A 170 9.34 -31.73 -17.84
N GLN A 171 8.58 -30.69 -18.21
CA GLN A 171 7.95 -30.54 -19.51
C GLN A 171 8.83 -29.74 -20.48
N ASN A 172 10.07 -29.41 -20.11
CA ASN A 172 11.07 -28.67 -20.89
C ASN A 172 10.53 -27.32 -21.43
N PRO A 173 10.12 -26.38 -20.56
CA PRO A 173 9.74 -25.04 -20.99
C PRO A 173 10.93 -24.24 -21.53
N ASP A 174 10.65 -23.26 -22.39
CA ASP A 174 11.63 -22.30 -22.91
C ASP A 174 11.69 -21.00 -22.12
N VAL A 175 10.63 -20.70 -21.35
CA VAL A 175 10.45 -19.42 -20.63
C VAL A 175 9.50 -19.58 -19.46
N MET A 176 9.77 -18.83 -18.38
CA MET A 176 8.83 -18.62 -17.29
C MET A 176 8.13 -17.27 -17.46
N ILE A 177 6.81 -17.26 -17.27
CA ILE A 177 6.01 -16.04 -17.15
C ILE A 177 5.28 -16.11 -15.81
N ASN A 178 5.41 -15.05 -15.00
CA ASN A 178 4.70 -14.93 -13.73
C ASN A 178 3.87 -13.66 -13.73
N ILE A 179 2.55 -13.81 -13.58
CA ILE A 179 1.63 -12.68 -13.39
C ILE A 179 1.38 -12.48 -11.90
N ALA A 180 1.44 -11.25 -11.42
CA ALA A 180 1.43 -10.97 -9.99
C ALA A 180 0.57 -9.77 -9.60
N ALA A 181 0.16 -9.77 -8.32
CA ALA A 181 -0.41 -8.65 -7.59
C ALA A 181 0.34 -8.52 -6.24
N SER A 182 1.62 -8.20 -6.32
CA SER A 182 2.52 -8.09 -5.17
C SER A 182 2.50 -6.67 -4.63
N PRO A 183 2.01 -6.44 -3.39
CA PRO A 183 1.89 -5.11 -2.82
C PRO A 183 3.22 -4.57 -2.33
N PHE A 184 3.31 -3.25 -2.33
CA PHE A 184 4.48 -2.49 -1.91
C PHE A 184 4.73 -2.58 -0.41
N SER A 185 5.99 -2.65 -0.03
CA SER A 185 6.58 -2.14 1.21
C SER A 185 8.02 -1.72 0.92
N TYR A 186 8.54 -0.75 1.67
CA TYR A 186 9.79 -0.03 1.33
C TYR A 186 11.05 -0.88 1.17
N ASN A 187 11.06 -2.14 1.49
CA ASN A 187 12.20 -3.07 1.31
C ASN A 187 11.81 -4.37 0.56
N HIS A 188 10.60 -4.42 0.01
CA HIS A 188 10.08 -5.65 -0.61
C HIS A 188 10.63 -5.89 -2.02
N ASP A 189 11.08 -4.84 -2.70
CA ASP A 189 11.69 -4.92 -4.02
C ASP A 189 12.98 -5.78 -4.00
N GLU A 190 13.83 -5.63 -2.98
CA GLU A 190 15.06 -6.43 -2.83
C GLU A 190 14.76 -7.92 -2.66
N GLU A 191 13.79 -8.26 -1.80
CA GLU A 191 13.35 -9.64 -1.59
C GLU A 191 12.76 -10.23 -2.87
N ARG A 192 11.90 -9.48 -3.57
CA ARG A 192 11.30 -9.86 -4.84
C ARG A 192 12.35 -10.15 -5.91
N ILE A 193 13.32 -9.27 -6.08
CA ILE A 193 14.44 -9.45 -7.01
C ILE A 193 15.23 -10.71 -6.65
N ALA A 194 15.56 -10.92 -5.38
CA ALA A 194 16.34 -12.08 -4.94
C ALA A 194 15.62 -13.41 -5.22
N ILE A 195 14.32 -13.50 -4.93
CA ILE A 195 13.50 -14.69 -5.17
C ILE A 195 13.37 -14.99 -6.66
N LEU A 196 13.07 -14.00 -7.47
CA LEU A 196 12.90 -14.19 -8.92
C LEU A 196 14.23 -14.54 -9.61
N LYS A 197 15.33 -13.94 -9.19
CA LYS A 197 16.69 -14.29 -9.60
C LYS A 197 17.02 -15.75 -9.30
N ASP A 198 16.74 -16.22 -8.06
CA ASP A 198 16.96 -17.62 -7.68
C ASP A 198 16.16 -18.58 -8.57
N ASN A 199 14.89 -18.28 -8.84
CA ASN A 199 14.07 -19.10 -9.73
C ASN A 199 14.62 -19.14 -11.17
N ALA A 200 14.98 -17.99 -11.76
CA ALA A 200 15.52 -17.94 -13.12
C ALA A 200 16.82 -18.74 -13.24
N ALA A 201 17.76 -18.57 -12.29
CA ALA A 201 19.02 -19.29 -12.26
C ALA A 201 18.84 -20.79 -12.00
N ARG A 202 17.99 -21.17 -11.03
CA ARG A 202 17.74 -22.56 -10.65
C ARG A 202 17.20 -23.40 -11.78
N TYR A 203 16.20 -22.88 -12.50
CA TYR A 203 15.57 -23.60 -13.59
C TYR A 203 16.25 -23.35 -14.94
N ASN A 204 17.27 -22.47 -14.97
CA ASN A 204 18.02 -22.06 -16.17
C ASN A 204 17.07 -21.60 -17.29
N LEU A 205 16.12 -20.73 -16.94
CA LEU A 205 15.09 -20.19 -17.82
C LEU A 205 14.99 -18.67 -17.69
N PRO A 206 14.81 -17.94 -18.80
CA PRO A 206 14.46 -16.54 -18.73
C PRO A 206 13.09 -16.37 -18.04
N LEU A 207 12.94 -15.31 -17.25
CA LEU A 207 11.72 -15.04 -16.48
C LEU A 207 11.18 -13.64 -16.80
N PHE A 208 9.92 -13.57 -17.15
CA PHE A 208 9.12 -12.35 -17.28
C PHE A 208 8.14 -12.27 -16.11
N TYR A 209 8.33 -11.30 -15.24
CA TYR A 209 7.46 -11.03 -14.10
C TYR A 209 6.68 -9.74 -14.35
N ILE A 210 5.36 -9.79 -14.28
CA ILE A 210 4.48 -8.63 -14.45
C ILE A 210 3.67 -8.39 -13.17
N ASN A 211 3.69 -7.16 -12.66
CA ASN A 211 2.99 -6.74 -11.44
C ASN A 211 1.93 -5.68 -11.73
N HIS A 212 0.98 -5.51 -10.80
CA HIS A 212 0.10 -4.36 -10.74
C HIS A 212 0.89 -3.08 -10.46
N VAL A 213 0.32 -1.94 -10.86
CA VAL A 213 0.64 -0.61 -10.32
C VAL A 213 -0.66 0.05 -9.85
N GLY A 214 -0.58 0.99 -8.89
CA GLY A 214 -1.76 1.68 -8.37
C GLY A 214 -2.07 1.35 -6.91
N ALA A 215 -3.16 1.90 -6.37
CA ALA A 215 -3.57 1.65 -5.00
C ALA A 215 -5.03 1.19 -4.89
N GLN A 216 -5.31 0.35 -3.87
CA GLN A 216 -6.64 -0.17 -3.55
C GLN A 216 -6.85 -0.02 -2.05
N THR A 217 -7.44 1.09 -1.64
CA THR A 217 -7.64 1.50 -0.23
C THR A 217 -6.30 1.53 0.53
N GLU A 218 -5.98 0.50 1.33
CA GLU A 218 -4.74 0.44 2.11
C GLU A 218 -3.54 -0.06 1.30
N LEU A 219 -3.78 -0.88 0.27
CA LEU A 219 -2.72 -1.54 -0.47
C LEU A 219 -2.25 -0.70 -1.65
N ILE A 220 -0.94 -0.57 -1.75
CA ILE A 220 -0.27 0.10 -2.86
C ILE A 220 0.51 -0.96 -3.63
N PHE A 221 0.45 -0.91 -4.95
CA PHE A 221 1.21 -1.74 -5.86
C PHE A 221 2.19 -0.86 -6.60
N ASP A 222 3.45 -1.19 -6.50
CA ASP A 222 4.55 -0.37 -7.00
C ASP A 222 4.85 -0.58 -8.49
N GLY A 223 4.28 -1.58 -9.13
CA GLY A 223 4.72 -2.00 -10.46
C GLY A 223 6.06 -2.71 -10.36
N GLY A 224 7.13 -2.10 -10.88
CA GLY A 224 8.48 -2.66 -10.81
C GLY A 224 8.52 -4.08 -11.40
N SER A 225 7.88 -4.30 -12.55
CA SER A 225 7.92 -5.57 -13.26
C SER A 225 9.34 -5.86 -13.74
N LEU A 226 9.74 -7.13 -13.79
CA LEU A 226 11.14 -7.54 -13.89
C LEU A 226 11.35 -8.54 -15.02
N VAL A 227 12.50 -8.46 -15.69
CA VAL A 227 12.89 -9.44 -16.71
C VAL A 227 14.30 -9.96 -16.39
N PHE A 228 14.41 -11.29 -16.28
CA PHE A 228 15.69 -11.97 -16.02
C PHE A 228 16.08 -12.85 -17.21
N ASP A 229 17.40 -12.99 -17.41
CA ASP A 229 17.93 -14.01 -18.30
C ASP A 229 17.94 -15.40 -17.62
N ASN A 230 18.33 -16.43 -18.36
CA ASN A 230 18.41 -17.79 -17.87
C ASN A 230 19.52 -18.03 -16.82
N ALA A 231 20.47 -17.12 -16.66
CA ALA A 231 21.48 -17.17 -15.62
C ALA A 231 21.05 -16.46 -14.33
N GLY A 232 19.85 -15.86 -14.33
CA GLY A 232 19.32 -15.08 -13.20
C GLY A 232 19.85 -13.65 -13.14
N ASN A 233 20.42 -13.13 -14.22
CA ASN A 233 20.78 -11.71 -14.26
C ASN A 233 19.53 -10.89 -14.56
N LEU A 234 19.27 -9.85 -13.75
CA LEU A 234 18.25 -8.86 -14.05
C LEU A 234 18.67 -8.07 -15.27
N ILE A 235 17.90 -8.15 -16.35
CA ILE A 235 18.23 -7.49 -17.63
C ILE A 235 17.38 -6.25 -17.89
N ASP A 236 16.20 -6.16 -17.27
CA ASP A 236 15.37 -4.97 -17.31
C ASP A 236 14.39 -4.91 -16.15
N GLU A 237 13.99 -3.68 -15.79
CA GLU A 237 13.09 -3.36 -14.69
C GLU A 237 12.15 -2.24 -15.15
N LEU A 238 10.83 -2.46 -15.09
CA LEU A 238 9.84 -1.46 -15.49
C LEU A 238 9.74 -0.34 -14.43
N PRO A 239 9.26 0.86 -14.81
CA PRO A 239 9.14 1.96 -13.87
C PRO A 239 8.32 1.61 -12.62
N TYR A 240 8.72 2.17 -11.48
CA TYR A 240 7.95 2.10 -10.24
C TYR A 240 6.88 3.19 -10.21
N PHE A 241 5.72 2.88 -9.65
CA PHE A 241 4.57 3.76 -9.42
C PHE A 241 3.97 4.38 -10.70
N GLU A 242 4.30 3.84 -11.86
CA GLU A 242 3.83 4.29 -13.17
C GLU A 242 3.33 3.13 -14.04
N GLU A 243 2.35 3.40 -14.90
CA GLU A 243 1.94 2.44 -15.91
C GLU A 243 2.98 2.33 -17.02
N SER A 244 3.14 1.11 -17.57
CA SER A 244 4.09 0.85 -18.64
C SER A 244 3.62 -0.25 -19.58
N LEU A 245 3.93 -0.10 -20.87
CA LEU A 245 3.79 -1.16 -21.88
C LEU A 245 5.12 -1.33 -22.60
N THR A 246 5.87 -2.37 -22.25
CA THR A 246 7.25 -2.57 -22.67
C THR A 246 7.40 -3.86 -23.47
N TYR A 247 8.34 -3.90 -24.42
CA TYR A 247 8.46 -4.96 -25.44
C TYR A 247 9.80 -5.68 -25.38
N TYR A 248 9.75 -7.00 -25.41
CA TYR A 248 10.91 -7.88 -25.39
C TYR A 248 10.83 -8.91 -26.50
N THR A 249 11.99 -9.37 -26.99
CA THR A 249 12.08 -10.47 -27.94
C THR A 249 12.75 -11.66 -27.29
N LEU A 250 12.00 -12.76 -27.17
CA LEU A 250 12.51 -14.06 -26.76
C LEU A 250 13.03 -14.79 -28.01
N GLY A 251 14.35 -14.92 -28.08
CA GLY A 251 15.08 -15.65 -29.13
C GLY A 251 15.23 -17.13 -28.85
N ASP A 252 16.19 -17.75 -29.53
CA ASP A 252 16.54 -19.15 -29.31
C ASP A 252 17.39 -19.31 -28.04
N LYS A 253 17.29 -20.49 -27.42
CA LYS A 253 18.02 -20.85 -26.19
C LYS A 253 17.80 -19.88 -25.02
N GLY A 254 16.64 -19.21 -24.98
CA GLY A 254 16.28 -18.30 -23.89
C GLY A 254 16.94 -16.91 -23.97
N ALA A 255 17.56 -16.54 -25.09
CA ALA A 255 18.08 -15.19 -25.26
C ALA A 255 16.95 -14.16 -25.25
N VAL A 256 17.08 -13.12 -24.41
CA VAL A 256 16.13 -12.00 -24.33
C VAL A 256 16.79 -10.72 -24.82
N SER A 257 16.12 -9.97 -25.68
CA SER A 257 16.56 -8.67 -26.19
C SER A 257 15.41 -7.67 -26.23
N PHE A 258 15.74 -6.38 -26.18
CA PHE A 258 14.79 -5.26 -26.25
C PHE A 258 15.41 -4.06 -26.95
N ASN A 259 14.58 -3.13 -27.47
CA ASN A 259 15.01 -1.98 -28.26
C ASN A 259 14.67 -0.62 -27.60
N HIS A 260 14.33 -0.60 -26.32
CA HIS A 260 14.16 0.62 -25.53
C HIS A 260 15.41 0.86 -24.66
N PRO A 261 15.63 2.09 -24.17
CA PRO A 261 16.66 2.32 -23.15
C PRO A 261 16.37 1.46 -21.93
N SER A 262 17.40 0.78 -21.40
CA SER A 262 17.22 0.03 -20.15
C SER A 262 16.83 0.97 -19.02
N THR A 263 15.84 0.58 -18.27
CA THR A 263 15.35 1.30 -17.08
C THR A 263 16.02 0.82 -15.80
N LEU A 264 16.99 -0.11 -15.92
CA LEU A 264 17.79 -0.56 -14.78
C LEU A 264 18.45 0.64 -14.09
N LYS A 265 18.07 0.87 -12.84
CA LYS A 265 18.69 1.91 -12.02
C LYS A 265 20.09 1.45 -11.60
N LYS A 266 21.09 2.33 -11.73
CA LYS A 266 22.44 2.06 -11.23
C LYS A 266 22.48 1.98 -9.70
N GLU A 267 21.62 2.73 -9.06
CA GLU A 267 21.46 2.76 -7.60
C GLU A 267 19.95 2.70 -7.27
N ARG A 268 19.61 1.92 -6.25
CA ARG A 268 18.24 1.87 -5.71
C ARG A 268 17.87 3.22 -5.12
N GLU A 269 16.64 3.65 -5.32
CA GLU A 269 16.11 4.81 -4.59
C GLU A 269 16.07 4.54 -3.09
N SER A 270 16.28 5.59 -2.29
CA SER A 270 16.16 5.48 -0.84
C SER A 270 14.76 5.06 -0.42
N ASP A 271 14.64 4.35 0.70
CA ASP A 271 13.35 3.92 1.24
C ASP A 271 12.38 5.12 1.39
N ILE A 272 12.90 6.28 1.80
CA ILE A 272 12.07 7.46 1.98
C ILE A 272 11.55 8.04 0.65
N ALA A 273 12.31 7.94 -0.42
CA ALA A 273 11.86 8.32 -1.76
C ALA A 273 10.73 7.40 -2.25
N GLN A 274 10.87 6.09 -2.01
CA GLN A 274 9.84 5.10 -2.35
C GLN A 274 8.58 5.31 -1.51
N ILE A 275 8.70 5.56 -0.20
CA ILE A 275 7.58 5.90 0.69
C ILE A 275 6.85 7.14 0.17
N HIS A 276 7.58 8.18 -0.22
CA HIS A 276 6.99 9.41 -0.77
C HIS A 276 6.14 9.12 -2.01
N GLN A 277 6.69 8.40 -3.00
CA GLN A 277 5.97 8.06 -4.24
C GLN A 277 4.76 7.16 -3.96
N ALA A 278 4.91 6.18 -3.06
CA ALA A 278 3.82 5.30 -2.66
C ALA A 278 2.66 6.06 -2.02
N LEU A 279 2.95 7.00 -1.11
CA LEU A 279 1.92 7.82 -0.46
C LEU A 279 1.20 8.73 -1.46
N LEU A 280 1.92 9.34 -2.41
CA LEU A 280 1.31 10.12 -3.48
C LEU A 280 0.36 9.29 -4.33
N LEU A 281 0.80 8.09 -4.77
CA LEU A 281 -0.05 7.16 -5.53
C LEU A 281 -1.25 6.72 -4.70
N GLY A 282 -1.05 6.40 -3.42
CA GLY A 282 -2.11 6.01 -2.49
C GLY A 282 -3.19 7.09 -2.34
N ILE A 283 -2.81 8.35 -2.17
CA ILE A 283 -3.75 9.47 -2.08
C ILE A 283 -4.51 9.66 -3.40
N ARG A 284 -3.79 9.75 -4.53
CA ARG A 284 -4.41 9.95 -5.85
C ARG A 284 -5.46 8.90 -6.16
N ASP A 285 -5.11 7.63 -6.00
CA ASP A 285 -5.97 6.51 -6.31
C ASP A 285 -7.15 6.39 -5.36
N TYR A 286 -6.94 6.62 -4.05
CA TYR A 286 -8.03 6.63 -3.08
C TYR A 286 -9.11 7.64 -3.45
N PHE A 287 -8.72 8.88 -3.77
CA PHE A 287 -9.65 9.93 -4.17
C PHE A 287 -10.30 9.62 -5.52
N HIS A 288 -9.51 9.33 -6.53
CA HIS A 288 -10.02 9.07 -7.89
C HIS A 288 -10.97 7.87 -7.93
N LYS A 289 -10.56 6.73 -7.37
CA LYS A 289 -11.33 5.49 -7.41
C LYS A 289 -12.58 5.53 -6.53
N SER A 290 -12.58 6.34 -5.47
CA SER A 290 -13.77 6.55 -4.61
C SER A 290 -14.67 7.69 -5.08
N GLY A 291 -14.34 8.38 -6.18
CA GLY A 291 -15.11 9.48 -6.73
C GLY A 291 -15.03 10.78 -5.94
N PHE A 292 -14.03 10.92 -5.07
CA PHE A 292 -13.76 12.16 -4.34
C PHE A 292 -12.73 13.03 -5.06
N SER A 293 -12.76 14.33 -4.82
CA SER A 293 -11.84 15.27 -5.45
C SER A 293 -11.17 16.25 -4.49
N ARG A 294 -11.71 16.44 -3.26
CA ARG A 294 -11.25 17.47 -2.34
C ARG A 294 -10.94 16.93 -0.96
N ALA A 295 -9.75 17.29 -0.46
CA ALA A 295 -9.26 16.93 0.87
C ALA A 295 -9.37 18.09 1.86
N ILE A 296 -9.54 17.79 3.14
CA ILE A 296 -9.42 18.73 4.25
C ILE A 296 -8.56 18.11 5.35
N LEU A 297 -7.79 18.91 6.07
CA LEU A 297 -7.05 18.47 7.23
C LEU A 297 -6.93 19.60 8.27
N GLY A 298 -6.75 19.22 9.55
CA GLY A 298 -6.35 20.14 10.59
C GLY A 298 -4.85 20.42 10.49
N LEU A 299 -4.47 21.69 10.33
CA LEU A 299 -3.06 22.09 10.25
C LEU A 299 -2.65 22.74 11.57
N SER A 300 -1.83 22.02 12.35
CA SER A 300 -1.41 22.45 13.68
C SER A 300 -0.09 23.24 13.69
N GLY A 301 0.62 23.26 12.55
CA GLY A 301 2.00 23.74 12.48
C GLY A 301 3.04 22.70 12.93
N GLY A 302 2.61 21.52 13.45
CA GLY A 302 3.48 20.38 13.72
C GLY A 302 3.86 19.62 12.46
N ILE A 303 4.97 18.86 12.53
CA ILE A 303 5.57 18.17 11.38
C ILE A 303 4.60 17.18 10.69
N ASP A 304 3.81 16.41 11.44
CA ASP A 304 2.91 15.39 10.88
C ASP A 304 1.85 16.01 9.97
N SER A 305 1.14 17.03 10.47
CA SER A 305 0.14 17.74 9.69
C SER A 305 0.77 18.50 8.50
N ALA A 306 2.00 18.98 8.65
CA ALA A 306 2.73 19.65 7.57
C ALA A 306 3.09 18.68 6.45
N VAL A 307 3.61 17.50 6.78
CA VAL A 307 3.91 16.43 5.80
C VAL A 307 2.65 15.98 5.09
N VAL A 308 1.55 15.71 5.81
CA VAL A 308 0.28 15.29 5.19
C VAL A 308 -0.28 16.38 4.28
N CYS A 309 -0.19 17.66 4.67
CA CYS A 309 -0.62 18.78 3.82
C CYS A 309 0.20 18.85 2.53
N ALA A 310 1.53 18.76 2.63
CA ALA A 310 2.42 18.79 1.46
C ALA A 310 2.15 17.63 0.50
N LEU A 311 2.03 16.40 1.02
CA LEU A 311 1.68 15.22 0.22
C LEU A 311 0.31 15.36 -0.45
N ALA A 312 -0.69 15.86 0.28
CA ALA A 312 -2.04 16.06 -0.28
C ALA A 312 -2.03 17.07 -1.43
N VAL A 313 -1.31 18.19 -1.28
CA VAL A 313 -1.18 19.20 -2.33
C VAL A 313 -0.44 18.66 -3.54
N GLU A 314 0.65 17.92 -3.35
CA GLU A 314 1.40 17.30 -4.45
C GLU A 314 0.56 16.22 -5.17
N ALA A 315 -0.27 15.48 -4.44
CA ALA A 315 -1.10 14.43 -5.02
C ALA A 315 -2.35 14.95 -5.74
N LEU A 316 -3.04 15.96 -5.18
CA LEU A 316 -4.38 16.38 -5.61
C LEU A 316 -4.44 17.77 -6.27
N GLY A 317 -3.37 18.57 -6.14
CA GLY A 317 -3.36 19.99 -6.53
C GLY A 317 -3.78 20.92 -5.38
N ALA A 318 -3.19 22.10 -5.32
CA ALA A 318 -3.40 23.07 -4.25
C ALA A 318 -4.86 23.53 -4.11
N GLU A 319 -5.56 23.65 -5.23
CA GLU A 319 -6.98 24.04 -5.32
C GLU A 319 -7.95 22.99 -4.73
N ASN A 320 -7.49 21.78 -4.50
CA ASN A 320 -8.27 20.66 -3.98
C ASN A 320 -7.99 20.35 -2.49
N VAL A 321 -7.14 21.13 -1.83
CA VAL A 321 -6.75 20.90 -0.43
C VAL A 321 -7.12 22.11 0.43
N MET A 322 -7.88 21.86 1.50
CA MET A 322 -8.27 22.83 2.52
C MET A 322 -7.51 22.57 3.83
N ALA A 323 -6.61 23.45 4.21
CA ALA A 323 -5.92 23.43 5.48
C ALA A 323 -6.69 24.27 6.51
N VAL A 324 -7.11 23.67 7.63
CA VAL A 324 -7.84 24.40 8.68
C VAL A 324 -7.00 24.55 9.93
N LEU A 325 -6.69 25.79 10.29
CA LEU A 325 -6.01 26.14 11.54
C LEU A 325 -7.05 26.24 12.66
N LEU A 326 -6.89 25.46 13.72
CA LEU A 326 -7.87 25.33 14.81
C LEU A 326 -7.22 25.70 16.17
N PRO A 327 -6.80 26.98 16.36
CA PRO A 327 -6.08 27.38 17.54
C PRO A 327 -6.92 27.29 18.82
N SER A 328 -6.27 26.84 19.90
CA SER A 328 -6.77 26.87 21.27
C SER A 328 -6.04 27.95 22.06
N LYS A 329 -6.38 28.11 23.36
CA LYS A 329 -5.65 28.98 24.31
C LYS A 329 -4.21 28.53 24.58
N PHE A 330 -3.83 27.32 24.15
CA PHE A 330 -2.51 26.73 24.34
C PHE A 330 -1.66 26.71 23.08
N SER A 331 -2.26 27.02 21.92
CA SER A 331 -1.53 27.08 20.66
C SER A 331 -0.51 28.21 20.68
N SER A 332 0.72 27.91 20.33
CA SER A 332 1.81 28.90 20.31
C SER A 332 1.78 29.76 19.04
N ASP A 333 2.22 31.01 19.16
CA ASP A 333 2.29 31.94 18.02
C ASP A 333 3.19 31.41 16.90
N HIS A 334 4.27 30.72 17.25
CA HIS A 334 5.16 30.11 16.24
C HIS A 334 4.52 28.96 15.50
N SER A 335 3.66 28.14 16.14
CA SER A 335 2.95 27.06 15.44
C SER A 335 1.92 27.60 14.44
N LEU A 336 1.23 28.70 14.78
CA LEU A 336 0.34 29.37 13.84
C LEU A 336 1.11 29.95 12.65
N LYS A 337 2.25 30.62 12.94
CA LYS A 337 3.11 31.15 11.88
C LYS A 337 3.65 30.06 10.97
N ASP A 338 4.13 28.95 11.51
CA ASP A 338 4.62 27.82 10.73
C ASP A 338 3.51 27.24 9.81
N ALA A 339 2.28 27.17 10.30
CA ALA A 339 1.13 26.72 9.51
C ALA A 339 0.79 27.70 8.38
N GLU A 340 0.79 29.00 8.65
CA GLU A 340 0.56 30.06 7.65
C GLU A 340 1.68 30.09 6.60
N ASP A 341 2.94 29.98 7.01
CA ASP A 341 4.08 29.92 6.09
C ASP A 341 3.98 28.69 5.17
N LEU A 342 3.59 27.52 5.71
CA LEU A 342 3.37 26.31 4.91
C LEU A 342 2.23 26.48 3.87
N VAL A 343 1.10 27.04 4.27
CA VAL A 343 -0.02 27.33 3.38
C VAL A 343 0.42 28.25 2.23
N ASN A 344 1.19 29.29 2.55
CA ASN A 344 1.73 30.22 1.55
C ASN A 344 2.69 29.52 0.58
N ASN A 345 3.59 28.66 1.10
CA ASN A 345 4.56 27.90 0.29
C ASN A 345 3.87 26.90 -0.66
N LEU A 346 2.76 26.27 -0.21
CA LEU A 346 1.99 25.30 -0.98
C LEU A 346 0.95 25.96 -1.90
N GLY A 347 0.51 27.17 -1.59
CA GLY A 347 -0.55 27.88 -2.32
C GLY A 347 -1.94 27.23 -2.17
N CYS A 348 -2.16 26.44 -1.11
CA CYS A 348 -3.45 25.77 -0.90
C CYS A 348 -4.46 26.66 -0.16
N MET A 349 -5.73 26.25 -0.17
CA MET A 349 -6.79 26.95 0.55
C MET A 349 -6.60 26.81 2.06
N SER A 350 -6.94 27.86 2.81
CA SER A 350 -6.89 27.79 4.28
C SER A 350 -8.00 28.58 4.95
N GLU A 351 -8.36 28.16 6.15
CA GLU A 351 -9.30 28.85 7.06
C GLU A 351 -8.77 28.76 8.49
N THR A 352 -9.03 29.79 9.30
CA THR A 352 -8.68 29.80 10.72
C THR A 352 -9.95 29.87 11.56
N ILE A 353 -10.19 28.84 12.39
CA ILE A 353 -11.38 28.70 13.24
C ILE A 353 -10.93 28.45 14.70
N ALA A 354 -10.96 29.44 15.55
CA ALA A 354 -10.59 29.31 16.96
C ALA A 354 -11.59 28.42 17.72
N ILE A 355 -11.10 27.43 18.47
CA ILE A 355 -11.94 26.48 19.21
C ILE A 355 -12.32 26.96 20.60
N LYS A 356 -11.77 28.08 21.10
CA LYS A 356 -11.91 28.57 22.47
C LYS A 356 -13.37 28.60 22.96
N ASN A 357 -14.24 29.29 22.24
CA ASN A 357 -15.63 29.48 22.68
C ASN A 357 -16.39 28.16 22.81
N ILE A 358 -16.09 27.18 21.94
CA ILE A 358 -16.73 25.87 21.95
C ILE A 358 -16.22 25.04 23.13
N THR A 359 -14.92 25.01 23.35
CA THR A 359 -14.32 24.30 24.50
C THR A 359 -14.81 24.87 25.82
N GLU A 360 -14.85 26.20 25.99
CA GLU A 360 -15.39 26.87 27.18
C GLU A 360 -16.87 26.57 27.40
N ALA A 361 -17.68 26.47 26.35
CA ALA A 361 -19.10 26.08 26.46
C ALA A 361 -19.24 24.62 26.95
N ILE A 362 -18.42 23.69 26.45
CA ILE A 362 -18.41 22.30 26.90
C ILE A 362 -17.95 22.20 28.37
N GLU A 363 -16.83 22.87 28.71
CA GLU A 363 -16.30 22.93 30.08
C GLU A 363 -17.35 23.49 31.06
N THR A 364 -18.05 24.58 30.70
CA THR A 364 -19.14 25.19 31.50
C THR A 364 -20.31 24.21 31.68
N THR A 365 -20.70 23.49 30.61
CA THR A 365 -21.79 22.52 30.65
C THR A 365 -21.46 21.34 31.57
N LEU A 366 -20.20 20.90 31.58
CA LEU A 366 -19.73 19.77 32.38
C LEU A 366 -19.33 20.15 33.82
N HIS A 367 -19.21 21.42 34.13
CA HIS A 367 -18.79 21.92 35.46
C HIS A 367 -19.58 21.31 36.62
N PRO A 368 -20.91 21.15 36.55
CA PRO A 368 -21.69 20.51 37.65
C PRO A 368 -21.25 19.06 37.93
N GLN A 369 -20.73 18.34 36.91
CA GLN A 369 -20.26 16.96 37.03
C GLN A 369 -18.79 16.90 37.45
N PHE A 370 -17.95 17.76 36.90
CA PHE A 370 -16.51 17.78 37.19
C PHE A 370 -16.19 18.45 38.52
N LYS A 371 -16.98 19.44 38.92
CA LYS A 371 -16.82 20.20 40.18
C LYS A 371 -15.39 20.78 40.24
N ASP A 372 -14.70 20.57 41.37
CA ASP A 372 -13.37 21.08 41.65
C ASP A 372 -12.26 20.05 41.29
N LEU A 373 -12.53 19.07 40.43
CA LEU A 373 -11.51 18.13 39.96
C LEU A 373 -10.44 18.90 39.16
N PRO A 374 -9.17 18.54 39.33
CA PRO A 374 -8.08 19.21 38.61
C PRO A 374 -8.15 18.90 37.10
N PHE A 375 -7.65 19.85 36.28
CA PHE A 375 -7.45 19.69 34.85
C PHE A 375 -6.65 18.40 34.56
N ASN A 376 -7.15 17.60 33.61
CA ASN A 376 -6.52 16.33 33.23
C ASN A 376 -6.76 16.01 31.74
N ILE A 377 -6.62 14.75 31.36
CA ILE A 377 -6.81 14.26 29.99
C ILE A 377 -8.25 14.49 29.45
N ALA A 378 -9.25 14.74 30.30
CA ALA A 378 -10.62 15.01 29.84
C ALA A 378 -10.68 16.33 29.08
N GLU A 379 -10.10 17.39 29.64
CA GLU A 379 -10.06 18.72 29.02
C GLU A 379 -9.12 18.76 27.81
N GLU A 380 -7.99 18.01 27.82
CA GLU A 380 -7.14 17.83 26.65
C GLU A 380 -7.94 17.20 25.51
N ASN A 381 -8.66 16.12 25.78
CA ASN A 381 -9.47 15.39 24.79
C ASN A 381 -10.68 16.19 24.28
N ILE A 382 -11.26 17.08 25.08
CA ILE A 382 -12.32 18.00 24.64
C ILE A 382 -11.82 18.87 23.48
N GLN A 383 -10.59 19.40 23.57
CA GLN A 383 -10.03 20.22 22.49
C GLN A 383 -9.84 19.43 21.20
N SER A 384 -9.28 18.21 21.27
CA SER A 384 -9.09 17.35 20.12
C SER A 384 -10.42 16.98 19.45
N ARG A 385 -11.43 16.60 20.24
CA ARG A 385 -12.79 16.28 19.72
C ARG A 385 -13.50 17.50 19.15
N THR A 386 -13.33 18.69 19.72
CA THR A 386 -13.88 19.93 19.19
C THR A 386 -13.33 20.21 17.77
N ARG A 387 -12.03 20.01 17.58
CA ARG A 387 -11.40 20.14 16.25
C ARG A 387 -12.02 19.14 15.25
N ALA A 388 -12.19 17.89 15.67
CA ALA A 388 -12.81 16.85 14.83
C ALA A 388 -14.26 17.20 14.43
N ILE A 389 -15.07 17.72 15.35
CA ILE A 389 -16.44 18.13 15.07
C ILE A 389 -16.47 19.22 13.99
N LEU A 390 -15.61 20.23 14.09
CA LEU A 390 -15.54 21.32 13.11
C LEU A 390 -15.11 20.82 11.73
N LEU A 391 -14.04 20.03 11.67
CA LEU A 391 -13.56 19.44 10.43
C LEU A 391 -14.62 18.55 9.77
N MET A 392 -15.27 17.67 10.53
CA MET A 392 -16.32 16.78 9.99
C MET A 392 -17.58 17.56 9.54
N ALA A 393 -17.92 18.65 10.22
CA ALA A 393 -19.00 19.52 9.77
C ALA A 393 -18.68 20.15 8.40
N MET A 394 -17.43 20.59 8.18
CA MET A 394 -16.98 21.09 6.88
C MET A 394 -16.95 19.99 5.82
N CYS A 395 -16.50 18.77 6.18
CA CYS A 395 -16.56 17.62 5.29
C CYS A 395 -17.97 17.40 4.76
N ASN A 396 -18.95 17.33 5.65
CA ASN A 396 -20.35 17.08 5.27
C ASN A 396 -20.96 18.24 4.47
N LYS A 397 -20.61 19.48 4.81
CA LYS A 397 -21.19 20.67 4.15
C LYS A 397 -20.65 20.90 2.76
N PHE A 398 -19.35 20.62 2.55
CA PHE A 398 -18.63 21.00 1.33
C PHE A 398 -18.13 19.81 0.51
N GLY A 399 -18.33 18.58 0.98
CA GLY A 399 -17.92 17.36 0.26
C GLY A 399 -16.42 17.13 0.29
N TYR A 400 -15.74 17.48 1.39
CA TYR A 400 -14.33 17.13 1.62
C TYR A 400 -14.19 15.73 2.24
N ILE A 401 -13.04 15.10 2.02
CA ILE A 401 -12.57 13.95 2.80
C ILE A 401 -11.53 14.44 3.79
N LEU A 402 -11.74 14.11 5.07
CA LEU A 402 -10.79 14.44 6.14
C LEU A 402 -9.57 13.50 6.07
N LEU A 403 -8.38 14.08 5.94
CA LEU A 403 -7.12 13.35 6.05
C LEU A 403 -6.70 13.26 7.52
N ASN A 404 -6.45 12.04 7.97
CA ASN A 404 -5.86 11.80 9.28
C ASN A 404 -4.35 12.03 9.21
N THR A 405 -3.80 12.68 10.24
CA THR A 405 -2.40 13.09 10.30
C THR A 405 -1.58 12.34 11.37
N SER A 406 -2.17 11.31 12.02
CA SER A 406 -1.45 10.49 12.99
C SER A 406 -0.43 9.59 12.28
N ASN A 407 0.77 9.48 12.88
CA ASN A 407 1.83 8.60 12.38
C ASN A 407 1.80 7.21 13.04
N LYS A 408 2.65 6.27 12.56
CA LYS A 408 2.72 4.90 13.05
C LYS A 408 3.16 4.79 14.50
N SER A 409 4.10 5.64 14.94
CA SER A 409 4.62 5.63 16.31
C SER A 409 3.56 6.03 17.31
N GLU A 410 2.80 7.10 17.04
CA GLU A 410 1.66 7.55 17.84
C GLU A 410 0.56 6.49 17.88
N ALA A 411 0.17 5.95 16.72
CA ALA A 411 -0.83 4.89 16.62
C ALA A 411 -0.43 3.61 17.38
N ALA A 412 0.88 3.28 17.39
CA ALA A 412 1.41 2.13 18.10
C ALA A 412 1.18 2.23 19.61
N VAL A 413 1.58 3.34 20.22
CA VAL A 413 1.50 3.52 21.68
C VAL A 413 0.16 4.10 22.14
N GLY A 414 -0.75 4.41 21.19
CA GLY A 414 -2.06 4.99 21.48
C GLY A 414 -2.03 6.45 21.90
N TYR A 415 -1.01 7.18 21.48
CA TYR A 415 -0.88 8.63 21.69
C TYR A 415 -1.78 9.37 20.70
N GLY A 416 -3.06 9.39 21.01
CA GLY A 416 -4.11 10.00 20.21
C GLY A 416 -5.47 9.88 20.90
N THR A 417 -6.38 10.77 20.53
CA THR A 417 -7.73 10.90 21.10
C THR A 417 -8.75 10.25 20.18
N LEU A 418 -9.45 9.21 20.69
CA LEU A 418 -10.60 8.62 20.00
C LEU A 418 -11.65 9.68 19.69
N TYR A 419 -12.14 9.67 18.45
CA TYR A 419 -13.11 10.64 17.93
C TYR A 419 -12.60 12.09 17.92
N GLY A 420 -11.28 12.28 18.05
CA GLY A 420 -10.56 13.52 17.94
C GLY A 420 -9.57 13.47 16.77
N ASP A 421 -8.28 13.60 17.05
CA ASP A 421 -7.18 13.54 16.08
C ASP A 421 -7.01 12.19 15.38
N MET A 422 -7.62 11.11 15.91
CA MET A 422 -7.64 9.78 15.28
C MET A 422 -8.71 9.62 14.19
N CYS A 423 -9.59 10.61 13.96
CA CYS A 423 -10.64 10.50 12.93
C CYS A 423 -10.12 10.88 11.53
N GLY A 424 -10.84 10.43 10.50
CA GLY A 424 -10.56 10.74 9.10
C GLY A 424 -11.19 9.76 8.13
N GLY A 425 -11.07 10.03 6.83
CA GLY A 425 -11.45 9.11 5.76
C GLY A 425 -10.32 8.17 5.36
N ILE A 426 -9.06 8.63 5.52
CA ILE A 426 -7.83 7.87 5.26
C ILE A 426 -6.71 8.37 6.15
N SER A 427 -5.88 7.47 6.65
CA SER A 427 -4.67 7.78 7.42
C SER A 427 -3.45 7.75 6.49
N VAL A 428 -2.95 8.94 6.13
CA VAL A 428 -1.91 9.08 5.10
C VAL A 428 -0.57 8.54 5.58
N ILE A 429 -0.13 8.96 6.78
CA ILE A 429 1.16 8.57 7.36
C ILE A 429 1.03 7.56 8.53
N GLY A 430 -0.12 6.91 8.65
CA GLY A 430 -0.40 5.96 9.73
C GLY A 430 0.48 4.71 9.74
N ASP A 431 1.24 4.47 8.67
CA ASP A 431 2.25 3.40 8.56
C ASP A 431 3.69 3.94 8.40
N VAL A 432 3.91 5.24 8.70
CA VAL A 432 5.22 5.89 8.67
C VAL A 432 5.64 6.21 10.11
N TYR A 433 6.80 5.71 10.55
CA TYR A 433 7.34 6.01 11.87
C TYR A 433 7.71 7.48 12.02
N LYS A 434 7.68 8.01 13.26
CA LYS A 434 8.00 9.43 13.51
C LYS A 434 9.37 9.84 12.98
N THR A 435 10.38 8.99 13.13
CA THR A 435 11.72 9.20 12.57
C THR A 435 11.69 9.31 11.05
N GLN A 436 10.92 8.45 10.38
CA GLN A 436 10.71 8.51 8.94
C GLN A 436 9.88 9.75 8.51
N VAL A 437 8.97 10.25 9.36
CA VAL A 437 8.24 11.51 9.08
C VAL A 437 9.23 12.70 9.01
N PHE A 438 10.23 12.75 9.91
CA PHE A 438 11.29 13.75 9.81
C PHE A 438 12.13 13.62 8.53
N GLU A 439 12.48 12.40 8.14
CA GLU A 439 13.20 12.15 6.90
C GLU A 439 12.35 12.53 5.68
N LEU A 440 11.05 12.20 5.69
CA LEU A 440 10.11 12.54 4.63
C LEU A 440 9.93 14.06 4.48
N ALA A 441 9.86 14.80 5.60
CA ALA A 441 9.82 16.27 5.57
C ALA A 441 11.07 16.86 4.92
N ARG A 442 12.27 16.34 5.26
CA ARG A 442 13.52 16.75 4.61
C ARG A 442 13.56 16.37 3.14
N TYR A 443 13.03 15.18 2.78
CA TYR A 443 12.93 14.76 1.38
C TYR A 443 11.99 15.65 0.57
N ILE A 444 10.86 16.08 1.14
CA ILE A 444 9.94 17.05 0.52
C ILE A 444 10.66 18.39 0.28
N ASN A 445 11.52 18.78 1.19
CA ASN A 445 12.31 20.03 1.11
C ASN A 445 13.59 19.92 0.26
N ARG A 446 13.88 18.78 -0.39
CA ARG A 446 15.17 18.52 -1.08
C ARG A 446 15.56 19.54 -2.14
N ASP A 447 14.60 20.16 -2.81
CA ASP A 447 14.84 21.12 -3.90
C ASP A 447 14.59 22.57 -3.45
N LYS A 448 13.64 22.77 -2.53
CA LYS A 448 13.28 24.07 -1.96
C LYS A 448 12.58 23.86 -0.62
N GLU A 449 12.63 24.87 0.24
CA GLU A 449 11.85 24.86 1.48
C GLU A 449 10.35 24.96 1.19
N ILE A 450 9.63 23.87 1.44
CA ILE A 450 8.16 23.78 1.39
C ILE A 450 7.62 23.76 2.83
N ILE A 451 8.09 22.81 3.63
CA ILE A 451 7.76 22.69 5.05
C ILE A 451 8.72 23.62 5.81
N PRO A 452 8.22 24.59 6.59
CA PRO A 452 9.08 25.49 7.34
C PRO A 452 10.06 24.73 8.24
N GLU A 453 11.34 25.15 8.23
CA GLU A 453 12.39 24.47 9.01
C GLU A 453 12.03 24.38 10.50
N ASN A 454 11.36 25.39 11.06
CA ASN A 454 10.93 25.36 12.46
C ASN A 454 9.97 24.20 12.76
N SER A 455 9.10 23.81 11.82
CA SER A 455 8.22 22.62 11.96
C SER A 455 9.02 21.33 12.04
N ILE A 456 10.22 21.28 11.43
CA ILE A 456 11.09 20.09 11.39
C ILE A 456 11.96 19.99 12.66
N VAL A 457 12.48 21.13 13.16
CA VAL A 457 13.48 21.13 14.23
C VAL A 457 12.89 21.29 15.63
N LYS A 458 11.67 21.85 15.76
CA LYS A 458 11.04 22.01 17.07
C LYS A 458 10.64 20.65 17.68
N PRO A 459 10.75 20.52 19.03
CA PRO A 459 10.30 19.30 19.70
C PRO A 459 8.82 19.02 19.43
N PRO A 460 8.44 17.77 19.15
CA PRO A 460 7.04 17.38 18.97
C PRO A 460 6.20 17.67 20.21
N SER A 461 4.98 18.22 19.99
CA SER A 461 4.03 18.53 21.04
C SER A 461 2.60 18.58 20.51
N ALA A 462 1.65 18.05 21.27
CA ALA A 462 0.23 18.14 20.97
C ALA A 462 -0.39 19.51 21.33
N GLU A 463 0.31 20.38 22.07
CA GLU A 463 -0.13 21.71 22.50
C GLU A 463 -1.55 21.75 23.15
N LEU A 464 -1.88 20.75 23.97
CA LEU A 464 -3.18 20.63 24.67
C LEU A 464 -3.12 21.18 26.10
N ARG A 465 -1.92 21.45 26.62
CA ARG A 465 -1.63 22.06 27.92
C ARG A 465 -0.36 22.89 27.85
N PRO A 466 -0.11 23.80 28.85
CA PRO A 466 1.07 24.64 28.83
C PRO A 466 2.39 23.86 28.83
N GLY A 467 3.30 24.18 27.90
CA GLY A 467 4.65 23.63 27.86
C GLY A 467 4.75 22.13 27.60
N GLN A 468 3.68 21.50 27.07
CA GLN A 468 3.65 20.07 26.78
C GLN A 468 4.70 19.67 25.75
N LYS A 469 5.33 18.50 25.98
CA LYS A 469 6.19 17.80 25.00
C LYS A 469 5.81 16.33 24.97
N ASP A 470 5.96 15.69 23.83
CA ASP A 470 5.69 14.25 23.70
C ASP A 470 6.62 13.44 24.60
N SER A 471 7.88 13.88 24.78
CA SER A 471 8.86 13.27 25.69
C SER A 471 8.47 13.31 27.17
N ASP A 472 7.44 14.08 27.57
CA ASP A 472 6.89 14.01 28.94
C ASP A 472 6.24 12.65 29.21
N SER A 473 5.74 11.98 28.15
CA SER A 473 4.94 10.75 28.22
C SER A 473 5.55 9.56 27.50
N LEU A 474 6.40 9.80 26.51
CA LEU A 474 6.99 8.79 25.62
C LEU A 474 8.51 8.79 25.71
N PRO A 475 9.19 7.69 25.42
CA PRO A 475 10.62 7.69 25.12
C PRO A 475 10.92 8.56 23.89
N GLU A 476 12.19 9.01 23.74
CA GLU A 476 12.63 9.69 22.52
C GLU A 476 12.35 8.81 21.29
N TYR A 477 11.87 9.41 20.20
CA TYR A 477 11.41 8.66 19.02
C TYR A 477 12.51 7.81 18.37
N ASP A 478 13.78 8.23 18.41
CA ASP A 478 14.90 7.44 17.88
C ASP A 478 15.07 6.08 18.57
N ILE A 479 14.67 5.98 19.84
CA ILE A 479 14.66 4.73 20.61
C ILE A 479 13.32 4.02 20.42
N LEU A 480 12.22 4.76 20.58
CA LEU A 480 10.88 4.22 20.51
C LEU A 480 10.64 3.49 19.18
N ASP A 481 10.92 4.13 18.05
CA ASP A 481 10.65 3.57 16.73
C ASP A 481 11.41 2.27 16.46
N LYS A 482 12.66 2.16 16.96
CA LYS A 482 13.44 0.91 16.85
C LYS A 482 12.85 -0.22 17.69
N VAL A 483 12.36 0.10 18.90
CA VAL A 483 11.64 -0.88 19.73
C VAL A 483 10.33 -1.29 19.08
N LEU A 484 9.58 -0.33 18.51
CA LEU A 484 8.34 -0.58 17.79
C LEU A 484 8.57 -1.48 16.57
N ALA A 485 9.56 -1.18 15.74
CA ALA A 485 9.90 -1.98 14.55
C ALA A 485 10.30 -3.41 14.95
N GLY A 486 11.15 -3.57 15.97
CA GLY A 486 11.51 -4.87 16.50
C GLY A 486 10.30 -5.71 16.90
N TYR A 487 9.39 -5.13 17.67
CA TYR A 487 8.21 -5.83 18.17
C TYR A 487 7.11 -6.05 17.11
N ILE A 488 6.82 -5.04 16.28
CA ILE A 488 5.70 -5.07 15.33
C ILE A 488 6.07 -5.76 14.02
N GLU A 489 7.20 -5.37 13.42
CA GLU A 489 7.61 -5.85 12.08
C GLU A 489 8.43 -7.14 12.18
N HIS A 490 9.42 -7.18 13.07
CA HIS A 490 10.29 -8.33 13.22
C HIS A 490 9.79 -9.38 14.22
N ARG A 491 8.68 -9.13 14.94
CA ARG A 491 8.05 -10.05 15.90
C ARG A 491 8.99 -10.49 17.02
N GLN A 492 9.96 -9.64 17.36
CA GLN A 492 10.92 -9.90 18.43
C GLN A 492 10.24 -9.79 19.80
N SER A 493 10.62 -10.69 20.70
CA SER A 493 10.19 -10.62 22.10
C SER A 493 10.89 -9.47 22.84
N ALA A 494 10.35 -9.07 23.99
CA ALA A 494 11.01 -8.09 24.86
C ALA A 494 12.45 -8.47 25.17
N THR A 495 12.70 -9.73 25.47
CA THR A 495 14.05 -10.25 25.80
C THR A 495 15.04 -10.11 24.63
N GLU A 496 14.58 -10.34 23.38
CA GLU A 496 15.41 -10.18 22.19
C GLU A 496 15.75 -8.70 21.95
N ILE A 497 14.76 -7.80 22.08
CA ILE A 497 14.97 -6.35 21.93
C ILE A 497 15.92 -5.81 23.02
N ILE A 498 15.77 -6.25 24.28
CA ILE A 498 16.68 -5.88 25.37
C ILE A 498 18.12 -6.35 25.08
N LYS A 499 18.31 -7.55 24.54
CA LYS A 499 19.64 -8.07 24.13
C LYS A 499 20.30 -7.24 23.03
N MET A 500 19.54 -6.48 22.24
CA MET A 500 20.07 -5.52 21.25
C MET A 500 20.64 -4.24 21.90
N GLY A 501 20.52 -4.10 23.23
CA GLY A 501 21.08 -2.98 24.00
C GLY A 501 20.08 -1.91 24.40
N TYR A 502 18.78 -2.13 24.20
CA TYR A 502 17.76 -1.19 24.66
C TYR A 502 17.45 -1.36 26.15
N ASP A 503 17.13 -0.24 26.82
CA ASP A 503 16.79 -0.23 28.24
C ASP A 503 15.55 -1.07 28.54
N GLU A 504 15.65 -1.98 29.53
CA GLU A 504 14.60 -2.93 29.88
C GLU A 504 13.27 -2.25 30.26
N ALA A 505 13.31 -1.20 31.06
CA ALA A 505 12.12 -0.48 31.50
C ALA A 505 11.41 0.19 30.30
N THR A 506 12.18 0.78 29.39
CA THR A 506 11.69 1.41 28.16
C THR A 506 11.04 0.38 27.24
N VAL A 507 11.66 -0.78 27.02
CA VAL A 507 11.12 -1.85 26.17
C VAL A 507 9.80 -2.37 26.72
N HIS A 508 9.75 -2.73 28.01
CA HIS A 508 8.52 -3.21 28.64
C HIS A 508 7.41 -2.16 28.62
N ARG A 509 7.73 -0.90 28.87
CA ARG A 509 6.75 0.20 28.79
C ARG A 509 6.20 0.36 27.39
N ALA A 510 7.03 0.36 26.35
CA ALA A 510 6.60 0.49 24.97
C ALA A 510 5.68 -0.68 24.56
N ILE A 511 6.06 -1.92 24.82
CA ILE A 511 5.27 -3.12 24.51
C ILE A 511 3.91 -3.08 25.24
N LYS A 512 3.90 -2.68 26.51
CA LYS A 512 2.65 -2.52 27.27
C LYS A 512 1.73 -1.49 26.63
N LEU A 513 2.24 -0.33 26.23
CA LEU A 513 1.45 0.70 25.55
C LEU A 513 0.89 0.19 24.23
N ILE A 514 1.70 -0.52 23.41
CA ILE A 514 1.25 -1.11 22.15
C ILE A 514 0.04 -2.03 22.38
N ASN A 515 0.14 -2.93 23.35
CA ASN A 515 -0.93 -3.91 23.60
C ASN A 515 -2.20 -3.27 24.17
N LEU A 516 -2.07 -2.28 25.05
CA LEU A 516 -3.21 -1.55 25.60
C LEU A 516 -3.93 -0.67 24.57
N ALA A 517 -3.23 -0.20 23.53
CA ALA A 517 -3.79 0.68 22.51
C ALA A 517 -4.55 -0.04 21.40
N GLU A 518 -4.63 -1.38 21.39
CA GLU A 518 -5.28 -2.12 20.30
C GLU A 518 -6.72 -1.69 20.06
N HIS A 519 -7.50 -1.44 21.11
CA HIS A 519 -8.89 -0.96 21.00
C HIS A 519 -9.02 0.39 20.29
N LYS A 520 -7.98 1.25 20.35
CA LYS A 520 -7.95 2.52 19.62
C LYS A 520 -7.73 2.29 18.14
N ARG A 521 -6.78 1.42 17.78
CA ARG A 521 -6.43 1.11 16.38
C ARG A 521 -7.58 0.49 15.59
N TYR A 522 -8.49 -0.24 16.23
CA TYR A 522 -9.73 -0.74 15.59
C TYR A 522 -10.71 0.37 15.18
N GLN A 523 -10.47 1.61 15.58
CA GLN A 523 -11.34 2.76 15.32
C GLN A 523 -10.65 3.84 14.50
N THR A 524 -9.51 3.52 13.90
CA THR A 524 -8.80 4.41 12.97
C THR A 524 -9.30 4.25 11.54
N PRO A 525 -9.18 5.28 10.69
CA PRO A 525 -9.45 5.14 9.26
C PRO A 525 -8.48 4.16 8.59
N PRO A 526 -8.79 3.69 7.36
CA PRO A 526 -7.86 2.90 6.56
C PRO A 526 -6.50 3.57 6.45
N ILE A 527 -5.42 2.76 6.54
CA ILE A 527 -4.04 3.24 6.58
C ILE A 527 -3.36 2.92 5.26
N LEU A 528 -2.72 3.88 4.61
CA LEU A 528 -1.86 3.63 3.45
C LEU A 528 -0.64 2.81 3.90
N ARG A 529 -0.58 1.56 3.45
CA ARG A 529 0.49 0.63 3.83
C ARG A 529 1.76 0.91 3.03
N VAL A 530 2.85 1.19 3.73
CA VAL A 530 4.19 1.39 3.15
C VAL A 530 5.28 0.55 3.81
N SER A 531 4.99 -0.07 4.96
CA SER A 531 5.93 -0.90 5.72
C SER A 531 5.61 -2.40 5.58
N PRO A 532 6.52 -3.29 5.98
CA PRO A 532 6.28 -4.74 5.99
C PRO A 532 5.10 -5.16 6.87
N LYS A 533 4.76 -4.38 7.91
CA LYS A 533 3.68 -4.68 8.85
C LYS A 533 2.93 -3.43 9.28
N ALA A 534 1.87 -3.09 8.56
CA ALA A 534 0.96 -2.00 8.92
C ALA A 534 -0.05 -2.44 9.99
N PHE A 535 -0.60 -1.46 10.73
CA PHE A 535 -1.81 -1.66 11.53
C PHE A 535 -3.03 -1.86 10.64
N GLY A 536 -4.15 -2.29 11.23
CA GLY A 536 -5.36 -2.63 10.49
C GLY A 536 -5.34 -4.08 10.04
N MET A 537 -5.54 -4.36 8.75
CA MET A 537 -5.74 -5.73 8.26
C MET A 537 -4.53 -6.65 8.41
N GLY A 538 -3.32 -6.14 8.29
CA GLY A 538 -2.10 -6.94 8.34
C GLY A 538 -1.72 -7.40 9.75
N ARG A 539 -2.21 -6.75 10.82
CA ARG A 539 -1.90 -7.09 12.20
C ARG A 539 -3.17 -7.46 12.97
N ARG A 540 -3.33 -8.76 13.25
CA ARG A 540 -4.53 -9.33 13.88
C ARG A 540 -4.28 -9.66 15.35
N MET A 541 -4.34 -8.67 16.24
CA MET A 541 -4.17 -8.84 17.69
C MET A 541 -5.54 -8.79 18.40
N PRO A 542 -5.79 -9.69 19.37
CA PRO A 542 -7.03 -9.67 20.14
C PRO A 542 -7.03 -8.49 21.12
N ILE A 543 -8.11 -7.67 21.10
CA ILE A 543 -8.28 -6.54 22.02
C ILE A 543 -8.32 -7.01 23.48
N VAL A 544 -9.00 -8.11 23.76
CA VAL A 544 -9.19 -8.65 25.11
C VAL A 544 -8.09 -9.64 25.53
N GLY A 545 -6.96 -9.65 24.80
CA GLY A 545 -5.83 -10.52 25.09
C GLY A 545 -5.12 -10.12 26.38
N LYS A 546 -4.65 -11.09 27.17
CA LYS A 546 -3.87 -10.88 28.41
C LYS A 546 -2.40 -11.28 28.28
N TYR A 547 -2.02 -11.89 27.17
CA TYR A 547 -0.63 -12.24 26.89
C TYR A 547 0.21 -10.96 26.69
N LEU A 548 1.35 -10.86 27.37
CA LEU A 548 2.26 -9.71 27.32
C LEU A 548 1.72 -8.38 27.93
N GLN A 549 0.80 -8.48 28.92
CA GLN A 549 0.35 -7.33 29.72
C GLN A 549 1.18 -7.18 30.99
#